data_4e02a73bcdac9cbdbca79e0fe78407df
#
_entry.id   4e02a73bcdac9cbdbca79e0fe78407df
#
_cell.length_a   1.000
_cell.length_b   1.000
_cell.length_c   1.000
_cell.angle_alpha   90.00
_cell.angle_beta   90.00
_cell.angle_gamma   90.00
#
_symmetry.space_group_name_H-M   'P 1'
#
loop_
_entity.id
_entity.type
_entity.pdbx_description
1 polymer ?
#
loop_
_entity_poly.entity_id
_entity_poly.type
_entity_poly.pdbx_seq_one_letter_code
_entity_poly.pdbx_strand_id
1 'polypeptide(L)'
;IWKWQLYDQLQNGSKEITHELLSQLCQYASTKSDKRKFRVNTPKKLFTELEDITFQAELYNDNYELINTPEVFLKIRNQEKQEFEYTFNTSGQSYILDIGRFPEGSYSFTATTELNGVRQTSDGKFVVQPVLLEAMSSTADHGLLRQLVAQQGGEFLYPNQMAQLAEK
;
A
#
# COMPACT_ATOMS: atom_id res chain seq x y z
N ILE A 1 -22.45 -31.58 4.36
CA ILE A 1 -22.67 -30.72 3.17
C ILE A 1 -23.38 -31.48 2.06
N TRP A 2 -22.91 -32.70 1.62
CA TRP A 2 -23.49 -33.42 0.53
C TRP A 2 -24.97 -33.83 0.72
N LYS A 3 -25.38 -34.08 1.96
CA LYS A 3 -26.80 -34.37 2.31
C LYS A 3 -27.69 -33.15 2.05
N TRP A 4 -27.22 -31.95 2.35
CA TRP A 4 -27.97 -30.71 2.11
C TRP A 4 -28.11 -30.41 0.62
N GLN A 5 -27.05 -30.64 -0.15
CA GLN A 5 -27.09 -30.49 -1.61
C GLN A 5 -28.06 -31.50 -2.26
N LEU A 6 -28.11 -32.75 -1.75
CA LEU A 6 -29.02 -33.74 -2.22
C LEU A 6 -30.48 -33.36 -1.90
N TYR A 7 -30.72 -32.86 -0.68
CA TYR A 7 -32.05 -32.44 -0.24
C TYR A 7 -32.57 -31.25 -1.04
N ASP A 8 -31.71 -30.26 -1.27
CA ASP A 8 -32.01 -29.08 -2.08
C ASP A 8 -32.35 -29.47 -3.51
N GLN A 9 -31.61 -30.39 -4.11
CA GLN A 9 -31.87 -30.90 -5.44
C GLN A 9 -33.17 -31.68 -5.53
N LEU A 10 -33.52 -32.44 -4.51
CA LEU A 10 -34.77 -33.21 -4.48
C LEU A 10 -36.02 -32.35 -4.32
N GLN A 11 -35.91 -31.26 -3.52
CA GLN A 11 -37.02 -30.35 -3.25
C GLN A 11 -37.16 -29.20 -4.25
N ASN A 12 -36.04 -28.61 -4.67
CA ASN A 12 -36.04 -27.39 -5.48
C ASN A 12 -35.54 -27.59 -6.90
N GLY A 13 -35.10 -28.80 -7.26
CA GLY A 13 -34.56 -29.12 -8.58
C GLY A 13 -33.19 -28.47 -8.89
N SER A 14 -32.63 -27.73 -7.93
CA SER A 14 -31.34 -27.04 -8.07
C SER A 14 -30.52 -27.15 -6.78
N LYS A 15 -29.22 -26.84 -6.86
CA LYS A 15 -28.31 -26.76 -5.68
C LYS A 15 -27.98 -25.32 -5.30
N GLU A 16 -28.70 -24.36 -5.83
CA GLU A 16 -28.38 -22.94 -5.72
C GLU A 16 -28.46 -22.46 -4.30
N ILE A 17 -29.47 -22.84 -3.54
CA ILE A 17 -29.68 -22.37 -2.15
C ILE A 17 -28.53 -22.84 -1.25
N THR A 18 -28.14 -24.12 -1.38
CA THR A 18 -27.02 -24.67 -0.60
C THR A 18 -25.70 -24.05 -0.99
N HIS A 19 -25.51 -23.75 -2.28
CA HIS A 19 -24.28 -23.09 -2.77
C HIS A 19 -24.20 -21.65 -2.31
N GLU A 20 -25.30 -20.91 -2.37
CA GLU A 20 -25.37 -19.53 -1.91
C GLU A 20 -25.11 -19.42 -0.40
N LEU A 21 -25.73 -20.28 0.40
CA LEU A 21 -25.53 -20.34 1.85
C LEU A 21 -24.07 -20.66 2.22
N LEU A 22 -23.44 -21.61 1.51
CA LEU A 22 -22.04 -21.94 1.72
C LEU A 22 -21.11 -20.79 1.29
N SER A 23 -21.41 -20.12 0.18
CA SER A 23 -20.66 -18.93 -0.26
C SER A 23 -20.75 -17.82 0.76
N GLN A 24 -21.92 -17.52 1.29
CA GLN A 24 -22.12 -16.51 2.32
C GLN A 24 -21.42 -16.87 3.63
N LEU A 25 -21.45 -18.15 4.06
CA LEU A 25 -20.72 -18.63 5.23
C LEU A 25 -19.20 -18.51 5.04
N CYS A 26 -18.68 -18.90 3.86
CA CYS A 26 -17.25 -18.74 3.55
C CYS A 26 -16.84 -17.26 3.52
N GLN A 27 -17.66 -16.40 2.95
CA GLN A 27 -17.43 -14.97 2.91
C GLN A 27 -17.45 -14.38 4.33
N TYR A 28 -18.42 -14.74 5.15
CA TYR A 28 -18.49 -14.34 6.54
C TYR A 28 -17.28 -14.83 7.36
N ALA A 29 -16.90 -16.10 7.21
CA ALA A 29 -15.75 -16.68 7.89
C ALA A 29 -14.41 -16.12 7.41
N SER A 30 -14.30 -15.73 6.15
CA SER A 30 -13.11 -15.11 5.57
C SER A 30 -12.99 -13.63 5.91
N THR A 31 -14.09 -12.97 6.26
CA THR A 31 -14.09 -11.58 6.71
C THR A 31 -13.42 -11.53 8.09
N LYS A 32 -12.14 -11.22 8.11
CA LYS A 32 -11.37 -11.03 9.33
C LYS A 32 -11.92 -9.78 10.03
N SER A 33 -12.89 -9.96 10.90
CA SER A 33 -13.45 -8.87 11.70
C SER A 33 -12.36 -8.37 12.65
N ASP A 34 -11.67 -7.32 12.25
CA ASP A 34 -10.75 -6.63 13.14
C ASP A 34 -11.58 -5.87 14.20
N LYS A 35 -11.55 -6.37 15.43
CA LYS A 35 -12.33 -5.83 16.56
C LYS A 35 -11.66 -4.63 17.23
N ARG A 36 -10.50 -4.16 16.73
CA ARG A 36 -9.85 -2.99 17.29
C ARG A 36 -10.70 -1.75 17.05
N LYS A 37 -10.92 -0.99 18.10
CA LYS A 37 -11.69 0.26 18.04
C LYS A 37 -10.94 1.40 17.37
N PHE A 38 -9.62 1.34 17.36
CA PHE A 38 -8.76 2.33 16.74
C PHE A 38 -7.84 1.67 15.71
N ARG A 39 -7.88 2.17 14.49
CA ARG A 39 -7.10 1.66 13.36
C ARG A 39 -6.47 2.81 12.62
N VAL A 40 -5.22 2.63 12.25
CA VAL A 40 -4.51 3.54 11.36
C VAL A 40 -3.92 2.74 10.21
N ASN A 41 -4.23 3.17 9.01
CA ASN A 41 -3.83 2.51 7.78
C ASN A 41 -3.11 3.48 6.86
N THR A 42 -2.19 2.95 6.08
CA THR A 42 -1.60 3.61 4.92
C THR A 42 -2.06 2.87 3.66
N PRO A 43 -2.25 3.53 2.52
CA PRO A 43 -2.67 2.86 1.27
C PRO A 43 -1.68 1.79 0.84
N LYS A 44 -0.41 1.94 1.18
CA LYS A 44 0.65 0.97 0.92
C LYS A 44 1.71 1.03 2.02
N LYS A 45 2.56 0.01 2.09
CA LYS A 45 3.69 -0.05 3.04
C LYS A 45 5.03 0.34 2.44
N LEU A 46 5.08 0.47 1.12
CA LEU A 46 6.26 0.82 0.36
C LEU A 46 5.98 2.07 -0.47
N PHE A 47 6.76 3.10 -0.24
CA PHE A 47 6.69 4.40 -0.91
C PHE A 47 8.01 4.68 -1.62
N THR A 48 8.00 5.63 -2.53
CA THR A 48 9.20 6.23 -3.12
C THR A 48 9.39 7.64 -2.55
N GLU A 49 10.62 8.18 -2.63
CA GLU A 49 10.94 9.53 -2.14
C GLU A 49 10.13 10.66 -2.81
N LEU A 50 9.55 10.39 -3.99
CA LEU A 50 8.76 11.37 -4.75
C LEU A 50 7.26 11.31 -4.41
N GLU A 51 6.83 10.35 -3.62
CA GLU A 51 5.43 10.15 -3.27
C GLU A 51 5.07 10.78 -1.93
N ASP A 52 3.90 11.41 -1.89
CA ASP A 52 3.33 11.92 -0.66
C ASP A 52 2.70 10.77 0.13
N ILE A 53 2.96 10.74 1.43
CA ILE A 53 2.52 9.67 2.34
C ILE A 53 1.28 10.15 3.09
N THR A 54 0.18 9.44 2.89
CA THR A 54 -1.10 9.74 3.52
C THR A 54 -1.49 8.63 4.48
N PHE A 55 -1.92 9.01 5.67
CA PHE A 55 -2.49 8.12 6.68
C PHE A 55 -3.99 8.32 6.79
N GLN A 56 -4.70 7.24 7.00
CA GLN A 56 -6.12 7.25 7.32
C GLN A 56 -6.33 6.58 8.67
N ALA A 57 -7.10 7.22 9.54
CA ALA A 57 -7.43 6.66 10.84
C ALA A 57 -8.94 6.57 11.02
N GLU A 58 -9.37 5.48 11.64
CA GLU A 58 -10.75 5.18 11.99
C GLU A 58 -10.84 4.92 13.49
N LEU A 59 -11.77 5.58 14.13
CA LEU A 59 -12.06 5.39 15.54
C LEU A 59 -13.52 4.99 15.73
N TYR A 60 -13.75 3.94 16.49
CA TYR A 60 -15.07 3.38 16.76
C TYR A 60 -15.43 3.54 18.22
N ASN A 61 -16.68 3.93 18.49
CA ASN A 61 -17.23 3.96 19.83
C ASN A 61 -17.55 2.53 20.34
N ASP A 62 -18.18 2.44 21.53
CA ASP A 62 -18.56 1.16 22.14
C ASP A 62 -19.61 0.39 21.32
N ASN A 63 -20.39 1.08 20.50
CA ASN A 63 -21.40 0.52 19.61
C ASN A 63 -20.84 0.16 18.21
N TYR A 64 -19.52 0.31 17.99
CA TYR A 64 -18.86 0.13 16.70
C TYR A 64 -19.35 1.11 15.61
N GLU A 65 -19.75 2.32 16.01
CA GLU A 65 -20.01 3.42 15.10
C GLU A 65 -18.77 4.30 14.96
N LEU A 66 -18.50 4.79 13.76
CA LEU A 66 -17.39 5.70 13.50
C LEU A 66 -17.59 7.04 14.19
N ILE A 67 -16.56 7.50 14.88
CA ILE A 67 -16.52 8.81 15.55
C ILE A 67 -15.22 9.54 15.21
N ASN A 68 -15.27 10.87 15.18
CA ASN A 68 -14.14 11.74 14.87
C ASN A 68 -14.02 12.95 15.81
N THR A 69 -14.58 12.83 17.02
CA THR A 69 -14.54 13.90 18.04
C THR A 69 -13.21 13.98 18.80
N PRO A 70 -12.56 12.84 19.19
CA PRO A 70 -11.26 12.87 19.86
C PRO A 70 -10.13 13.30 18.90
N GLU A 71 -9.12 13.97 19.44
CA GLU A 71 -7.88 14.24 18.69
C GLU A 71 -7.05 12.97 18.51
N VAL A 72 -6.42 12.84 17.36
CA VAL A 72 -5.55 11.72 17.01
C VAL A 72 -4.16 12.23 16.69
N PHE A 73 -3.17 11.71 17.40
CA PHE A 73 -1.77 12.07 17.24
C PHE A 73 -1.00 10.93 16.57
N LEU A 74 -0.06 11.27 15.71
CA LEU A 74 0.85 10.34 15.06
C LEU A 74 2.28 10.68 15.42
N LYS A 75 3.01 9.71 15.95
CA LYS A 75 4.47 9.75 16.11
C LYS A 75 5.12 8.86 15.08
N ILE A 76 6.04 9.40 14.31
CA ILE A 76 6.86 8.66 13.36
C ILE A 76 8.30 8.68 13.87
N ARG A 77 8.95 7.53 13.83
CA ARG A 77 10.35 7.37 14.22
C ARG A 77 11.13 6.71 13.10
N ASN A 78 12.26 7.31 12.73
CA ASN A 78 13.21 6.72 11.80
C ASN A 78 14.21 5.77 12.51
N GLN A 79 15.12 5.16 11.74
CA GLN A 79 16.17 4.27 12.28
C GLN A 79 17.15 5.00 13.21
N GLU A 80 17.36 6.29 12.99
CA GLU A 80 18.24 7.15 13.79
C GLU A 80 17.58 7.67 15.07
N LYS A 81 16.37 7.19 15.39
CA LYS A 81 15.55 7.59 16.54
C LYS A 81 15.07 9.05 16.50
N GLN A 82 15.10 9.69 15.33
CA GLN A 82 14.46 10.99 15.17
C GLN A 82 12.94 10.79 15.21
N GLU A 83 12.25 11.66 15.92
CA GLU A 83 10.80 11.60 16.10
C GLU A 83 10.14 12.79 15.42
N PHE A 84 9.07 12.50 14.69
CA PHE A 84 8.21 13.50 14.06
C PHE A 84 6.80 13.32 14.61
N GLU A 85 6.19 14.41 15.06
CA GLU A 85 4.84 14.40 15.63
C GLU A 85 3.89 15.15 14.72
N TYR A 86 2.73 14.56 14.49
CA TYR A 86 1.67 15.12 13.65
C TYR A 86 0.32 14.93 14.33
N THR A 87 -0.65 15.77 13.95
CA THR A 87 -2.05 15.65 14.36
C THR A 87 -2.90 15.40 13.13
N PHE A 88 -3.81 14.44 13.21
CA PHE A 88 -4.74 14.15 12.13
C PHE A 88 -5.81 15.23 11.98
N ASN A 89 -6.22 15.46 10.74
CA ASN A 89 -7.37 16.27 10.40
C ASN A 89 -8.62 15.39 10.29
N THR A 90 -9.76 15.93 10.68
CA THR A 90 -11.05 15.24 10.50
C THR A 90 -11.50 15.30 9.05
N SER A 91 -11.98 14.17 8.52
CA SER A 91 -12.51 14.05 7.16
C SER A 91 -13.76 13.15 7.16
N GLY A 92 -14.92 13.76 7.01
CA GLY A 92 -16.19 13.03 7.13
C GLY A 92 -16.36 12.43 8.52
N GLN A 93 -16.44 11.12 8.61
CA GLN A 93 -16.50 10.35 9.87
C GLN A 93 -15.18 9.69 10.25
N SER A 94 -14.11 9.98 9.53
CA SER A 94 -12.77 9.42 9.74
C SER A 94 -11.74 10.53 9.88
N TYR A 95 -10.47 10.15 9.96
CA TYR A 95 -9.35 11.08 10.03
C TYR A 95 -8.42 10.85 8.85
N ILE A 96 -7.82 11.93 8.37
CA ILE A 96 -6.80 11.90 7.31
C ILE A 96 -5.61 12.76 7.73
N LEU A 97 -4.43 12.32 7.37
CA LEU A 97 -3.19 13.05 7.61
C LEU A 97 -2.28 12.87 6.40
N ASP A 98 -1.89 13.97 5.80
CA ASP A 98 -0.84 14.02 4.79
C ASP A 98 0.42 14.55 5.45
N ILE A 99 1.48 13.73 5.42
CA ILE A 99 2.78 14.08 6.01
C ILE A 99 3.80 14.52 4.96
N GLY A 100 3.40 14.54 3.66
CA GLY A 100 4.28 14.84 2.55
C GLY A 100 5.29 13.75 2.28
N ARG A 101 6.47 14.14 1.78
CA ARG A 101 7.54 13.24 1.34
C ARG A 101 8.54 13.00 2.43
N PHE A 102 9.07 11.78 2.48
CA PHE A 102 10.11 11.39 3.42
C PHE A 102 11.35 10.89 2.67
N PRO A 103 12.57 11.09 3.22
CA PRO A 103 13.80 10.51 2.70
C PRO A 103 13.76 8.98 2.71
N GLU A 104 14.66 8.35 1.94
CA GLU A 104 14.81 6.90 1.98
C GLU A 104 15.06 6.39 3.41
N GLY A 105 14.43 5.27 3.74
CA GLY A 105 14.60 4.66 5.05
C GLY A 105 13.41 3.83 5.50
N SER A 106 13.58 3.19 6.64
CA SER A 106 12.51 2.46 7.33
C SER A 106 11.99 3.28 8.49
N TYR A 107 10.69 3.42 8.54
CA TYR A 107 9.97 4.22 9.52
C TYR A 107 8.98 3.36 10.29
N SER A 108 8.90 3.60 11.58
CA SER A 108 7.84 3.07 12.43
C SER A 108 6.94 4.21 12.87
N PHE A 109 5.65 3.94 12.97
CA PHE A 109 4.72 4.93 13.48
C PHE A 109 3.88 4.35 14.61
N THR A 110 3.49 5.22 15.52
CA THR A 110 2.54 4.95 16.60
C THR A 110 1.52 6.07 16.61
N ALA A 111 0.28 5.72 16.35
CA ALA A 111 -0.84 6.64 16.49
C ALA A 111 -1.51 6.45 17.84
N THR A 112 -1.94 7.56 18.46
CA THR A 112 -2.59 7.55 19.76
C THR A 112 -3.78 8.48 19.79
N THR A 113 -4.83 8.04 20.46
CA THR A 113 -6.01 8.85 20.77
C THR A 113 -6.55 8.48 22.14
N GLU A 114 -7.36 9.32 22.72
CA GLU A 114 -8.03 9.06 24.00
C GLU A 114 -9.54 9.00 23.78
N LEU A 115 -10.14 7.89 24.15
CA LEU A 115 -11.59 7.68 24.07
C LEU A 115 -12.12 7.30 25.47
N ASN A 116 -13.03 8.12 26.02
CA ASN A 116 -13.63 7.91 27.35
C ASN A 116 -12.58 7.71 28.47
N GLY A 117 -11.46 8.45 28.42
CA GLY A 117 -10.37 8.31 29.38
C GLY A 117 -9.48 7.07 29.17
N VAL A 118 -9.73 6.29 28.10
CA VAL A 118 -8.93 5.12 27.73
C VAL A 118 -8.07 5.45 26.52
N ARG A 119 -6.75 5.33 26.69
CA ARG A 119 -5.79 5.52 25.59
C ARG A 119 -5.85 4.35 24.61
N GLN A 120 -6.10 4.66 23.35
CA GLN A 120 -6.05 3.73 22.24
C GLN A 120 -4.78 3.95 21.42
N THR A 121 -4.15 2.87 20.98
CA THR A 121 -2.92 2.93 20.19
C THR A 121 -3.02 2.05 18.95
N SER A 122 -2.38 2.49 17.87
CA SER A 122 -2.24 1.70 16.63
C SER A 122 -0.82 1.91 16.08
N ASP A 123 -0.11 0.81 15.88
CA ASP A 123 1.29 0.82 15.43
C ASP A 123 1.42 0.25 14.02
N GLY A 124 2.44 0.72 13.30
CA GLY A 124 2.76 0.17 12.00
C GLY A 124 4.15 0.57 11.54
N LYS A 125 4.47 0.15 10.31
CA LYS A 125 5.75 0.45 9.66
C LYS A 125 5.52 0.71 8.19
N PHE A 126 6.34 1.60 7.63
CA PHE A 126 6.44 1.83 6.19
C PHE A 126 7.91 2.02 5.81
N VAL A 127 8.19 1.85 4.52
CA VAL A 127 9.52 1.98 3.96
C VAL A 127 9.45 2.96 2.80
N VAL A 128 10.43 3.85 2.73
CA VAL A 128 10.64 4.75 1.60
C VAL A 128 11.88 4.30 0.85
N GLN A 129 11.73 4.03 -0.44
CA GLN A 129 12.82 3.59 -1.31
C GLN A 129 13.27 4.75 -2.21
N PRO A 130 14.56 4.81 -2.56
CA PRO A 130 15.05 5.76 -3.55
C PRO A 130 14.46 5.46 -4.91
N VAL A 131 14.25 6.50 -5.72
CA VAL A 131 13.88 6.34 -7.12
C VAL A 131 15.13 6.11 -7.95
N LEU A 132 15.35 4.89 -8.37
CA LEU A 132 16.41 4.54 -9.31
C LEU A 132 16.01 4.98 -10.73
N LEU A 133 16.27 6.25 -11.05
CA LEU A 133 15.96 6.82 -12.39
C LEU A 133 16.63 6.04 -13.51
N GLU A 134 17.79 5.47 -13.27
CA GLU A 134 18.53 4.64 -14.23
C GLU A 134 17.75 3.36 -14.60
N ALA A 135 16.99 2.78 -13.67
CA ALA A 135 16.16 1.60 -13.94
C ALA A 135 14.93 1.91 -14.80
N MET A 136 14.51 3.17 -14.87
CA MET A 136 13.37 3.60 -15.69
C MET A 136 13.76 3.88 -17.16
N SER A 137 15.06 4.08 -17.45
CA SER A 137 15.59 4.31 -18.78
C SER A 137 16.43 3.12 -19.24
N SER A 138 15.78 1.96 -19.44
CA SER A 138 16.43 0.75 -19.95
C SER A 138 16.64 0.76 -21.48
N THR A 139 16.12 1.77 -22.17
CA THR A 139 16.28 1.90 -23.62
C THR A 139 17.51 2.76 -23.92
N ALA A 140 18.49 2.19 -24.61
CA ALA A 140 19.67 2.93 -25.04
C ALA A 140 19.26 4.09 -25.95
N ASP A 141 19.78 5.29 -25.67
CA ASP A 141 19.59 6.45 -26.57
C ASP A 141 20.49 6.29 -27.81
N HIS A 142 19.96 5.61 -28.82
CA HIS A 142 20.64 5.40 -30.09
C HIS A 142 20.93 6.72 -30.84
N GLY A 143 20.18 7.79 -30.57
CA GLY A 143 20.41 9.12 -31.13
C GLY A 143 21.71 9.73 -30.60
N LEU A 144 21.84 9.75 -29.28
CA LEU A 144 23.03 10.22 -28.58
C LEU A 144 24.28 9.40 -28.98
N LEU A 145 24.15 8.07 -29.01
CA LEU A 145 25.26 7.18 -29.40
C LEU A 145 25.74 7.46 -30.83
N ARG A 146 24.84 7.68 -31.77
CA ARG A 146 25.21 8.04 -33.16
C ARG A 146 25.90 9.40 -33.23
N GLN A 147 25.47 10.39 -32.47
CA GLN A 147 26.12 11.70 -32.42
C GLN A 147 27.55 11.62 -31.88
N LEU A 148 27.75 10.85 -30.80
CA LEU A 148 29.07 10.63 -30.20
C LEU A 148 30.02 9.94 -31.19
N VAL A 149 29.54 8.91 -31.86
CA VAL A 149 30.33 8.18 -32.89
C VAL A 149 30.69 9.07 -34.05
N ALA A 150 29.75 9.90 -34.55
CA ALA A 150 30.02 10.84 -35.66
C ALA A 150 31.08 11.88 -35.28
N GLN A 151 31.12 12.36 -34.04
CA GLN A 151 32.14 13.31 -33.55
C GLN A 151 33.52 12.70 -33.41
N GLN A 152 33.61 11.39 -33.13
CA GLN A 152 34.86 10.68 -32.91
C GLN A 152 35.38 9.92 -34.15
N GLY A 153 34.69 10.01 -35.31
CA GLY A 153 35.04 9.29 -36.53
C GLY A 153 34.88 7.78 -36.46
N GLY A 154 34.07 7.31 -35.53
CA GLY A 154 33.77 5.89 -35.36
C GLY A 154 32.55 5.43 -36.19
N GLU A 155 32.17 4.16 -36.03
CA GLU A 155 31.00 3.57 -36.68
C GLU A 155 30.08 2.96 -35.65
N PHE A 156 28.76 3.24 -35.69
CA PHE A 156 27.76 2.68 -34.80
C PHE A 156 27.20 1.41 -35.41
N LEU A 157 27.39 0.27 -34.72
CA LEU A 157 26.91 -1.04 -35.15
C LEU A 157 25.87 -1.57 -34.18
N TYR A 158 24.82 -2.17 -34.70
CA TYR A 158 23.88 -2.94 -33.90
C TYR A 158 24.41 -4.35 -33.63
N PRO A 159 23.93 -5.05 -32.58
CA PRO A 159 24.39 -6.40 -32.24
C PRO A 159 24.27 -7.42 -33.38
N ASN A 160 23.30 -7.27 -34.27
CA ASN A 160 23.10 -8.11 -35.44
C ASN A 160 24.11 -7.83 -36.56
N GLN A 161 24.89 -6.74 -36.47
CA GLN A 161 25.93 -6.32 -37.46
C GLN A 161 27.35 -6.63 -36.95
N MET A 162 27.49 -7.28 -35.78
CA MET A 162 28.81 -7.54 -35.18
C MET A 162 29.72 -8.44 -36.05
N ALA A 163 29.15 -9.24 -36.93
CA ALA A 163 29.93 -10.03 -37.89
C ALA A 163 30.80 -9.16 -38.86
N GLN A 164 30.41 -7.92 -39.12
CA GLN A 164 31.13 -6.97 -39.96
C GLN A 164 32.41 -6.41 -39.32
N LEU A 165 32.57 -6.55 -38.00
CA LEU A 165 33.78 -6.16 -37.27
C LEU A 165 34.97 -7.10 -37.51
N ALA A 166 34.70 -8.36 -37.87
CA ALA A 166 35.73 -9.35 -38.11
C ALA A 166 36.37 -9.26 -39.50
N GLU A 167 35.80 -8.45 -40.42
CA GLU A 167 36.28 -8.28 -41.80
C GLU A 167 37.08 -6.97 -42.01
N LYS A 168 37.18 -6.12 -40.97
CA LYS A 168 38.01 -4.90 -40.96
C LYS A 168 39.25 -5.07 -40.11
#